data_07024932f13e92dac6f55f5942106d2c
#
_entry.id   07024932f13e92dac6f55f5942106d2c
#
_cell.length_a   1.000
_cell.length_b   1.000
_cell.length_c   1.000
_cell.angle_alpha   90.00
_cell.angle_beta   90.00
_cell.angle_gamma   90.00
#
_symmetry.space_group_name_H-M   'P 1'
#
loop_
_entity.id
_entity.type
_entity.pdbx_description
1 polymer ?
#
loop_
_entity_poly.entity_id
_entity_poly.type
_entity_poly.pdbx_seq_one_letter_code
_entity_poly.pdbx_strand_id
1 'polypeptide(L)'
;MIELDNTYRSAFVSCKRKYYLSRVLSLTPAQGSCAIRYGSTFHALLEGYYSWIKEKGWDQREEAIKQALSFGEAVWKNESSKKSFPEDDYRSLQSAFEAFIAYCTEYSFDKDILEVVETERAFKIKMEISPEEEKRFPLLKREEVYFTGILDMQVRMSELPYIMEHKTTGQSLTVQIGRLHRSPQILGYTYAGKEIPQLKAIGCIVNLHQISSRRKNDGTWGKLNISFQRSPEIFSDRDLRLWRESFLSTCNEILLCQETNNWPMQFDNCYSFGRCRYCDLCERNISLEELTTDVEQDILPEGYIKDRTNIFEVSTSGLIKEANNAVS
;
A
#
# COMPACT_ATOMS: atom_id res chain seq x y z
N MET A 1 -11.83 7.85 18.91
CA MET A 1 -11.97 7.08 17.65
C MET A 1 -10.58 6.77 17.10
N ILE A 2 -10.33 5.52 16.73
CA ILE A 2 -9.09 5.08 16.11
C ILE A 2 -9.38 4.51 14.70
N GLU A 3 -8.69 5.02 13.70
CA GLU A 3 -8.71 4.53 12.31
C GLU A 3 -7.32 4.02 11.97
N LEU A 4 -7.24 2.74 11.59
CA LEU A 4 -5.97 2.08 11.34
C LEU A 4 -6.03 1.27 10.05
N ASP A 5 -5.08 1.54 9.15
CA ASP A 5 -4.83 0.75 7.94
C ASP A 5 -3.63 -0.20 8.13
N ASN A 6 -3.39 -1.05 7.14
CA ASN A 6 -2.28 -1.99 7.19
C ASN A 6 -0.90 -1.32 7.16
N THR A 7 -0.76 -0.16 6.53
CA THR A 7 0.51 0.58 6.42
C THR A 7 0.92 1.11 7.79
N TYR A 8 0.02 1.83 8.45
CA TYR A 8 0.28 2.38 9.78
C TYR A 8 0.33 1.31 10.86
N ARG A 9 -0.49 0.24 10.73
CA ARG A 9 -0.36 -0.94 11.58
C ARG A 9 1.04 -1.54 11.49
N SER A 10 1.54 -1.76 10.29
CA SER A 10 2.89 -2.30 10.08
C SER A 10 3.97 -1.35 10.60
N ALA A 11 3.80 -0.05 10.44
CA ALA A 11 4.71 0.94 11.00
C ALA A 11 4.77 0.84 12.53
N PHE A 12 3.60 0.75 13.20
CA PHE A 12 3.51 0.64 14.66
C PHE A 12 4.13 -0.64 15.18
N VAL A 13 3.78 -1.79 14.61
CA VAL A 13 4.31 -3.10 15.01
C VAL A 13 5.83 -3.17 14.79
N SER A 14 6.34 -2.56 13.72
CA SER A 14 7.78 -2.52 13.49
C SER A 14 8.51 -1.59 14.46
N CYS A 15 7.95 -0.44 14.80
CA CYS A 15 8.53 0.52 15.72
C CYS A 15 7.48 1.59 16.10
N LYS A 16 7.15 1.69 17.39
CA LYS A 16 6.15 2.66 17.89
C LYS A 16 6.57 4.11 17.61
N ARG A 17 7.88 4.43 17.69
CA ARG A 17 8.44 5.72 17.31
C ARG A 17 8.25 6.01 15.82
N LYS A 18 8.44 5.04 14.94
CA LYS A 18 8.20 5.18 13.50
C LYS A 18 6.73 5.52 13.18
N TYR A 19 5.79 4.87 13.87
CA TYR A 19 4.36 5.19 13.76
C TYR A 19 4.09 6.63 14.19
N TYR A 20 4.65 7.05 15.33
CA TYR A 20 4.49 8.42 15.83
C TYR A 20 4.97 9.45 14.82
N LEU A 21 6.19 9.28 14.30
CA LEU A 21 6.77 10.19 13.32
C LEU A 21 5.96 10.24 12.01
N SER A 22 5.53 9.08 11.51
CA SER A 22 4.83 8.99 10.23
C SER A 22 3.34 9.31 10.28
N ARG A 23 2.65 8.92 11.36
CA ARG A 23 1.19 9.05 11.46
C ARG A 23 0.77 10.23 12.32
N VAL A 24 1.37 10.37 13.51
CA VAL A 24 0.98 11.45 14.43
C VAL A 24 1.56 12.79 13.97
N LEU A 25 2.87 12.84 13.69
CA LEU A 25 3.52 14.05 13.20
C LEU A 25 3.43 14.23 11.67
N SER A 26 2.95 13.23 10.94
CA SER A 26 2.83 13.25 9.47
C SER A 26 4.15 13.56 8.76
N LEU A 27 5.29 13.18 9.34
CA LEU A 27 6.60 13.41 8.75
C LEU A 27 6.93 12.33 7.73
N THR A 28 7.47 12.74 6.60
CA THR A 28 8.02 11.85 5.56
C THR A 28 9.34 12.41 5.05
N PRO A 29 10.33 11.58 4.67
CA PRO A 29 11.54 12.09 4.03
C PRO A 29 11.23 12.87 2.76
N ALA A 30 11.92 14.01 2.58
CA ALA A 30 11.85 14.83 1.37
C ALA A 30 12.44 14.08 0.16
N GLN A 31 13.42 13.19 0.40
CA GLN A 31 13.91 12.29 -0.63
C GLN A 31 12.99 11.08 -0.77
N GLY A 32 12.45 10.88 -1.97
CA GLY A 32 11.58 9.77 -2.32
C GLY A 32 12.33 8.47 -2.59
N SER A 33 11.62 7.36 -2.52
CA SER A 33 12.13 6.03 -2.90
C SER A 33 11.72 5.71 -4.34
N CYS A 34 12.70 5.41 -5.21
CA CYS A 34 12.41 4.97 -6.58
C CYS A 34 11.54 3.71 -6.61
N ALA A 35 11.69 2.81 -5.62
CA ALA A 35 10.85 1.62 -5.52
C ALA A 35 9.38 1.98 -5.21
N ILE A 36 9.13 2.97 -4.36
CA ILE A 36 7.76 3.42 -4.03
C ILE A 36 7.15 4.13 -5.23
N ARG A 37 7.86 5.10 -5.85
CA ARG A 37 7.37 5.79 -7.06
C ARG A 37 7.06 4.82 -8.18
N TYR A 38 7.95 3.85 -8.43
CA TYR A 38 7.70 2.79 -9.41
C TYR A 38 6.45 1.98 -9.07
N GLY A 39 6.32 1.57 -7.79
CA GLY A 39 5.15 0.83 -7.31
C GLY A 39 3.85 1.58 -7.52
N SER A 40 3.78 2.85 -7.08
CA SER A 40 2.60 3.71 -7.28
C SER A 40 2.26 3.88 -8.77
N THR A 41 3.27 4.06 -9.62
CA THR A 41 3.06 4.16 -11.08
C THR A 41 2.54 2.86 -11.66
N PHE A 42 3.07 1.71 -11.25
CA PHE A 42 2.62 0.42 -11.75
C PHE A 42 1.19 0.10 -11.30
N HIS A 43 0.81 0.45 -10.05
CA HIS A 43 -0.58 0.37 -9.58
C HIS A 43 -1.50 1.26 -10.42
N ALA A 44 -1.10 2.49 -10.71
CA ALA A 44 -1.88 3.41 -11.56
C ALA A 44 -2.05 2.87 -12.99
N LEU A 45 -1.02 2.24 -13.57
CA LEU A 45 -1.13 1.56 -14.87
C LEU A 45 -2.18 0.45 -14.84
N LEU A 46 -2.19 -0.38 -13.80
CA LEU A 46 -3.17 -1.45 -13.64
C LEU A 46 -4.57 -0.91 -13.37
N GLU A 47 -4.69 0.11 -12.52
CA GLU A 47 -5.96 0.79 -12.25
C GLU A 47 -6.56 1.37 -13.53
N GLY A 48 -5.80 2.16 -14.28
CA GLY A 48 -6.27 2.75 -15.53
C GLY A 48 -6.70 1.70 -16.55
N TYR A 49 -5.93 0.62 -16.68
CA TYR A 49 -6.23 -0.49 -17.58
C TYR A 49 -7.54 -1.21 -17.19
N TYR A 50 -7.63 -1.68 -15.94
CA TYR A 50 -8.77 -2.48 -15.52
C TYR A 50 -10.04 -1.63 -15.30
N SER A 51 -9.92 -0.35 -14.95
CA SER A 51 -11.06 0.57 -14.91
C SER A 51 -11.67 0.76 -16.30
N TRP A 52 -10.83 0.92 -17.33
CA TRP A 52 -11.30 1.01 -18.70
C TRP A 52 -11.97 -0.27 -19.18
N ILE A 53 -11.35 -1.44 -18.90
CA ILE A 53 -11.92 -2.75 -19.21
C ILE A 53 -13.31 -2.93 -18.53
N LYS A 54 -13.42 -2.54 -17.25
CA LYS A 54 -14.69 -2.58 -16.53
C LYS A 54 -15.79 -1.79 -17.22
N GLU A 55 -15.45 -0.60 -17.72
CA GLU A 55 -16.44 0.32 -18.33
C GLU A 55 -16.75 0.00 -19.79
N LYS A 56 -15.76 -0.40 -20.57
CA LYS A 56 -15.85 -0.51 -22.04
C LYS A 56 -15.74 -1.95 -22.55
N GLY A 57 -15.37 -2.89 -21.70
CA GLY A 57 -15.21 -4.30 -22.06
C GLY A 57 -13.82 -4.64 -22.65
N TRP A 58 -13.57 -5.93 -22.74
CA TRP A 58 -12.30 -6.49 -23.19
C TRP A 58 -11.99 -6.22 -24.69
N ASP A 59 -13.01 -5.96 -25.51
CA ASP A 59 -12.84 -5.61 -26.92
C ASP A 59 -12.13 -4.27 -27.12
N GLN A 60 -12.13 -3.40 -26.10
CA GLN A 60 -11.42 -2.11 -26.08
C GLN A 60 -10.03 -2.18 -25.45
N ARG A 61 -9.41 -3.34 -25.41
CA ARG A 61 -8.15 -3.59 -24.70
C ARG A 61 -6.99 -2.71 -25.19
N GLU A 62 -6.89 -2.45 -26.49
CA GLU A 62 -5.83 -1.58 -27.03
C GLU A 62 -5.97 -0.14 -26.52
N GLU A 63 -7.20 0.36 -26.47
CA GLU A 63 -7.47 1.69 -25.93
C GLU A 63 -7.26 1.72 -24.42
N ALA A 64 -7.64 0.66 -23.68
CA ALA A 64 -7.35 0.50 -22.26
C ALA A 64 -5.84 0.62 -21.97
N ILE A 65 -4.98 0.04 -22.81
CA ILE A 65 -3.52 0.17 -22.68
C ILE A 65 -3.08 1.62 -22.84
N LYS A 66 -3.58 2.35 -23.83
CA LYS A 66 -3.23 3.76 -24.03
C LYS A 66 -3.64 4.64 -22.87
N GLN A 67 -4.86 4.47 -22.37
CA GLN A 67 -5.38 5.20 -21.22
C GLN A 67 -4.56 4.91 -19.95
N ALA A 68 -4.20 3.64 -19.75
CA ALA A 68 -3.33 3.24 -18.64
C ALA A 68 -1.95 3.91 -18.70
N LEU A 69 -1.32 3.96 -19.88
CA LEU A 69 -0.02 4.62 -20.06
C LEU A 69 -0.09 6.11 -19.73
N SER A 70 -1.13 6.80 -20.20
CA SER A 70 -1.36 8.22 -19.89
C SER A 70 -1.56 8.45 -18.39
N PHE A 71 -2.36 7.61 -17.74
CA PHE A 71 -2.62 7.70 -16.31
C PHE A 71 -1.37 7.41 -15.47
N GLY A 72 -0.61 6.37 -15.80
CA GLY A 72 0.66 6.05 -15.14
C GLY A 72 1.69 7.17 -15.27
N GLU A 73 1.76 7.83 -16.45
CA GLU A 73 2.63 8.99 -16.66
C GLU A 73 2.24 10.18 -15.77
N ALA A 74 0.94 10.45 -15.64
CA ALA A 74 0.43 11.51 -14.78
C ALA A 74 0.80 11.28 -13.31
N VAL A 75 0.63 10.04 -12.81
CA VAL A 75 1.03 9.67 -11.44
C VAL A 75 2.54 9.79 -11.24
N TRP A 76 3.36 9.33 -12.20
CA TRP A 76 4.81 9.49 -12.14
C TRP A 76 5.23 10.96 -12.04
N LYS A 77 4.66 11.85 -12.86
CA LYS A 77 4.94 13.30 -12.85
C LYS A 77 4.53 13.93 -11.51
N ASN A 78 3.35 13.58 -11.00
CA ASN A 78 2.86 14.07 -9.72
C ASN A 78 3.76 13.66 -8.56
N GLU A 79 4.18 12.39 -8.47
CA GLU A 79 5.14 11.93 -7.46
C GLU A 79 6.48 12.66 -7.57
N SER A 80 6.97 12.86 -8.80
CA SER A 80 8.24 13.54 -9.07
C SER A 80 8.22 15.04 -8.77
N SER A 81 7.04 15.67 -8.74
CA SER A 81 6.90 17.07 -8.35
C SER A 81 6.92 17.28 -6.82
N LYS A 82 6.56 16.25 -6.05
CA LYS A 82 6.45 16.31 -4.59
C LYS A 82 7.77 16.02 -3.86
N LYS A 83 8.62 15.19 -4.44
CA LYS A 83 9.86 14.68 -3.81
C LYS A 83 11.00 14.64 -4.81
N SER A 84 12.23 14.77 -4.30
CA SER A 84 13.43 14.47 -5.09
C SER A 84 13.66 12.96 -5.14
N PHE A 85 14.21 12.47 -6.24
CA PHE A 85 14.53 11.05 -6.42
C PHE A 85 15.95 10.89 -6.96
N PRO A 86 16.66 9.79 -6.61
CA PRO A 86 17.90 9.44 -7.28
C PRO A 86 17.69 9.29 -8.80
N GLU A 87 18.58 9.89 -9.58
CA GLU A 87 18.51 9.83 -11.07
C GLU A 87 18.93 8.46 -11.62
N ASP A 88 19.85 7.79 -10.95
CA ASP A 88 20.45 6.54 -11.37
C ASP A 88 19.76 5.32 -10.71
N ASP A 89 18.57 5.00 -11.20
CA ASP A 89 17.83 3.79 -10.80
C ASP A 89 17.16 3.16 -12.04
N TYR A 90 17.21 1.84 -12.17
CA TYR A 90 16.57 1.10 -13.28
C TYR A 90 15.04 1.19 -13.24
N ARG A 91 14.45 1.58 -12.12
CA ARG A 91 13.01 1.79 -11.94
C ARG A 91 12.62 3.18 -12.44
N SER A 92 12.52 3.30 -13.74
CA SER A 92 12.14 4.50 -14.49
C SER A 92 10.69 4.40 -14.98
N LEU A 93 10.15 5.50 -15.49
CA LEU A 93 8.84 5.50 -16.17
C LEU A 93 8.85 4.54 -17.37
N GLN A 94 9.93 4.57 -18.16
CA GLN A 94 10.08 3.68 -19.29
C GLN A 94 10.05 2.21 -18.88
N SER A 95 10.78 1.84 -17.82
CA SER A 95 10.77 0.46 -17.31
C SER A 95 9.40 0.03 -16.77
N ALA A 96 8.61 0.98 -16.21
CA ALA A 96 7.25 0.70 -15.79
C ALA A 96 6.33 0.42 -16.98
N PHE A 97 6.48 1.18 -18.07
CA PHE A 97 5.73 0.96 -19.31
C PHE A 97 6.08 -0.37 -19.98
N GLU A 98 7.38 -0.69 -20.10
CA GLU A 98 7.82 -1.98 -20.63
C GLU A 98 7.26 -3.15 -19.82
N ALA A 99 7.31 -3.06 -18.50
CA ALA A 99 6.76 -4.07 -17.62
C ALA A 99 5.24 -4.18 -17.76
N PHE A 100 4.53 -3.06 -17.86
CA PHE A 100 3.08 -3.07 -18.01
C PHE A 100 2.64 -3.71 -19.37
N ILE A 101 3.32 -3.41 -20.47
CA ILE A 101 3.05 -4.06 -21.76
C ILE A 101 3.32 -5.57 -21.69
N ALA A 102 4.42 -5.97 -21.02
CA ALA A 102 4.70 -7.39 -20.78
C ALA A 102 3.61 -8.04 -19.91
N TYR A 103 3.11 -7.35 -18.87
CA TYR A 103 1.99 -7.80 -18.03
C TYR A 103 0.72 -8.01 -18.87
N CYS A 104 0.36 -7.05 -19.69
CA CYS A 104 -0.79 -7.18 -20.58
C CYS A 104 -0.66 -8.37 -21.53
N THR A 105 0.55 -8.68 -22.00
CA THR A 105 0.81 -9.83 -22.86
C THR A 105 0.68 -11.14 -22.09
N GLU A 106 1.32 -11.26 -20.93
CA GLU A 106 1.28 -12.43 -20.04
C GLU A 106 -0.15 -12.80 -19.66
N TYR A 107 -0.97 -11.81 -19.30
CA TYR A 107 -2.36 -12.01 -18.87
C TYR A 107 -3.38 -11.71 -19.99
N SER A 108 -3.04 -12.01 -21.24
CA SER A 108 -3.97 -11.83 -22.37
C SER A 108 -5.23 -12.70 -22.28
N PHE A 109 -5.17 -13.80 -21.54
CA PHE A 109 -6.29 -14.71 -21.28
C PHE A 109 -7.27 -14.22 -20.20
N ASP A 110 -6.98 -13.12 -19.51
CA ASP A 110 -7.89 -12.55 -18.51
C ASP A 110 -9.29 -12.27 -19.09
N LYS A 111 -9.39 -11.93 -20.35
CA LYS A 111 -10.66 -11.72 -21.06
C LYS A 111 -11.62 -12.92 -20.97
N ASP A 112 -11.08 -14.13 -20.77
CA ASP A 112 -11.86 -15.36 -20.76
C ASP A 112 -12.22 -15.82 -19.33
N ILE A 113 -11.51 -15.33 -18.30
CA ILE A 113 -11.64 -15.84 -16.92
C ILE A 113 -11.83 -14.75 -15.86
N LEU A 114 -11.59 -13.47 -16.18
CA LEU A 114 -11.58 -12.38 -15.22
C LEU A 114 -12.68 -11.36 -15.53
N GLU A 115 -13.62 -11.21 -14.60
CA GLU A 115 -14.57 -10.09 -14.54
C GLU A 115 -14.04 -9.04 -13.56
N VAL A 116 -13.84 -7.82 -13.99
CA VAL A 116 -13.47 -6.68 -13.13
C VAL A 116 -14.72 -6.10 -12.50
N VAL A 117 -14.86 -6.22 -11.20
CA VAL A 117 -16.03 -5.72 -10.45
C VAL A 117 -15.81 -4.26 -10.04
N GLU A 118 -14.65 -3.95 -9.44
CA GLU A 118 -14.29 -2.61 -9.00
C GLU A 118 -12.76 -2.47 -8.87
N THR A 119 -12.26 -1.23 -9.03
CA THR A 119 -10.87 -0.86 -8.83
C THR A 119 -10.76 0.21 -7.74
N GLU A 120 -9.68 0.23 -6.98
CA GLU A 120 -9.34 1.26 -5.97
C GLU A 120 -10.51 1.59 -5.02
N ARG A 121 -11.12 0.55 -4.46
CA ARG A 121 -12.24 0.73 -3.53
C ARG A 121 -11.75 1.06 -2.13
N ALA A 122 -12.01 2.28 -1.67
CA ALA A 122 -11.83 2.64 -0.26
C ALA A 122 -12.89 1.94 0.63
N PHE A 123 -12.47 1.50 1.81
CA PHE A 123 -13.36 0.91 2.81
C PHE A 123 -13.06 1.43 4.21
N LYS A 124 -14.10 1.45 5.04
CA LYS A 124 -14.04 1.75 6.47
C LYS A 124 -14.98 0.81 7.20
N ILE A 125 -14.44 -0.17 7.90
CA ILE A 125 -15.19 -1.21 8.62
C ILE A 125 -15.10 -0.93 10.11
N LYS A 126 -16.25 -0.75 10.76
CA LYS A 126 -16.33 -0.67 12.21
C LYS A 126 -16.04 -2.04 12.82
N MET A 127 -15.08 -2.08 13.74
CA MET A 127 -14.74 -3.27 14.48
C MET A 127 -15.60 -3.34 15.75
N GLU A 128 -16.70 -4.10 15.68
CA GLU A 128 -17.55 -4.29 16.86
C GLU A 128 -16.77 -5.06 17.92
N ILE A 129 -16.68 -4.50 19.14
CA ILE A 129 -15.89 -5.05 20.25
C ILE A 129 -16.82 -5.84 21.17
N SER A 130 -16.57 -7.13 21.32
CA SER A 130 -17.34 -8.00 22.21
C SER A 130 -16.97 -7.78 23.69
N PRO A 131 -17.84 -8.14 24.65
CA PRO A 131 -17.53 -8.03 26.09
C PRO A 131 -16.27 -8.81 26.51
N GLU A 132 -15.95 -9.91 25.84
CA GLU A 132 -14.72 -10.67 26.07
C GLU A 132 -13.50 -9.93 25.56
N GLU A 133 -13.62 -9.26 24.42
CA GLU A 133 -12.54 -8.43 23.84
C GLU A 133 -12.33 -7.15 24.68
N GLU A 134 -13.38 -6.54 25.22
CA GLU A 134 -13.25 -5.39 26.15
C GLU A 134 -12.44 -5.77 27.41
N LYS A 135 -12.58 -7.00 27.91
CA LYS A 135 -11.76 -7.47 29.04
C LYS A 135 -10.29 -7.65 28.68
N ARG A 136 -10.01 -8.08 27.45
CA ARG A 136 -8.65 -8.30 26.95
C ARG A 136 -7.98 -7.01 26.48
N PHE A 137 -8.77 -6.06 25.96
CA PHE A 137 -8.33 -4.80 25.37
C PHE A 137 -9.09 -3.63 26.00
N PRO A 138 -8.81 -3.30 27.28
CA PRO A 138 -9.66 -2.42 28.07
C PRO A 138 -9.75 -0.98 27.55
N LEU A 139 -8.74 -0.48 26.84
CA LEU A 139 -8.76 0.87 26.29
C LEU A 139 -9.73 1.00 25.10
N LEU A 140 -10.04 -0.09 24.43
CA LEU A 140 -10.99 -0.08 23.30
C LEU A 140 -12.44 0.12 23.75
N LYS A 141 -12.76 -0.11 25.02
CA LYS A 141 -14.13 0.04 25.54
C LYS A 141 -14.72 1.43 25.33
N ARG A 142 -13.88 2.45 25.27
CA ARG A 142 -14.29 3.86 25.16
C ARG A 142 -14.11 4.43 23.77
N GLU A 143 -13.67 3.60 22.82
CA GLU A 143 -13.25 4.03 21.51
C GLU A 143 -13.99 3.31 20.39
N GLU A 144 -14.37 4.05 19.38
CA GLU A 144 -14.74 3.43 18.11
C GLU A 144 -13.49 3.04 17.35
N VAL A 145 -13.43 1.80 16.91
CA VAL A 145 -12.30 1.24 16.16
C VAL A 145 -12.71 0.94 14.73
N TYR A 146 -11.94 1.44 13.78
CA TYR A 146 -12.18 1.21 12.38
C TYR A 146 -10.94 0.61 11.71
N PHE A 147 -11.17 -0.46 10.95
CA PHE A 147 -10.21 -0.94 9.96
C PHE A 147 -10.47 -0.24 8.64
N THR A 148 -9.44 0.40 8.09
CA THR A 148 -9.54 1.20 6.88
C THR A 148 -8.53 0.75 5.83
N GLY A 149 -8.79 1.06 4.57
CA GLY A 149 -7.85 0.78 3.48
C GLY A 149 -8.46 1.03 2.11
N ILE A 150 -7.68 0.74 1.10
CA ILE A 150 -8.10 0.73 -0.31
C ILE A 150 -7.82 -0.68 -0.84
N LEU A 151 -8.80 -1.29 -1.46
CA LEU A 151 -8.64 -2.57 -2.17
C LEU A 151 -8.27 -2.24 -3.61
N ASP A 152 -7.11 -2.71 -4.07
CA ASP A 152 -6.61 -2.41 -5.40
C ASP A 152 -7.62 -2.83 -6.48
N MET A 153 -8.17 -4.05 -6.35
CA MET A 153 -9.18 -4.52 -7.29
C MET A 153 -10.08 -5.60 -6.68
N GLN A 154 -11.33 -5.60 -7.09
CA GLN A 154 -12.29 -6.64 -6.85
C GLN A 154 -12.59 -7.35 -8.15
N VAL A 155 -12.51 -8.67 -8.13
CA VAL A 155 -12.68 -9.46 -9.34
C VAL A 155 -13.55 -10.69 -9.09
N ARG A 156 -14.11 -11.22 -10.18
CA ARG A 156 -14.49 -12.63 -10.25
C ARG A 156 -13.51 -13.33 -11.17
N MET A 157 -12.87 -14.35 -10.64
CA MET A 157 -12.01 -15.22 -11.43
C MET A 157 -12.68 -16.59 -11.53
N SER A 158 -13.01 -17.00 -12.76
CA SER A 158 -13.84 -18.19 -13.00
C SER A 158 -15.12 -18.19 -12.14
N GLU A 159 -15.84 -17.06 -12.13
CA GLU A 159 -17.07 -16.78 -11.38
C GLU A 159 -16.92 -16.66 -9.85
N LEU A 160 -15.77 -16.98 -9.28
CA LEU A 160 -15.51 -16.87 -7.85
C LEU A 160 -15.02 -15.46 -7.46
N PRO A 161 -15.61 -14.86 -6.41
CA PRO A 161 -15.26 -13.49 -6.00
C PRO A 161 -13.97 -13.46 -5.17
N TYR A 162 -13.03 -12.60 -5.59
CA TYR A 162 -11.76 -12.36 -4.91
C TYR A 162 -11.49 -10.85 -4.76
N ILE A 163 -10.68 -10.51 -3.76
CA ILE A 163 -9.86 -9.30 -3.80
C ILE A 163 -8.60 -9.62 -4.59
N MET A 164 -8.15 -8.73 -5.46
CA MET A 164 -6.83 -8.85 -6.09
C MET A 164 -5.95 -7.70 -5.60
N GLU A 165 -4.83 -8.06 -4.99
CA GLU A 165 -3.85 -7.12 -4.43
C GLU A 165 -2.59 -7.15 -5.29
N HIS A 166 -2.22 -6.00 -5.81
CA HIS A 166 -1.03 -5.82 -6.64
C HIS A 166 0.21 -5.58 -5.78
N LYS A 167 1.31 -6.23 -6.09
CA LYS A 167 2.59 -6.02 -5.42
C LYS A 167 3.75 -5.96 -6.39
N THR A 168 4.56 -4.92 -6.28
CA THR A 168 5.83 -4.81 -6.99
C THR A 168 6.99 -5.23 -6.09
N THR A 169 7.98 -5.91 -6.63
CA THR A 169 9.15 -6.38 -5.89
C THR A 169 10.42 -6.42 -6.73
N GLY A 170 11.57 -6.17 -6.10
CA GLY A 170 12.89 -6.46 -6.67
C GLY A 170 13.42 -7.87 -6.31
N GLN A 171 12.71 -8.60 -5.45
CA GLN A 171 13.09 -9.95 -5.00
C GLN A 171 12.41 -11.03 -5.83
N SER A 172 12.90 -12.28 -5.74
CA SER A 172 12.28 -13.39 -6.46
C SER A 172 10.83 -13.62 -6.03
N LEU A 173 9.97 -14.00 -6.99
CA LEU A 173 8.54 -14.22 -6.75
C LEU A 173 8.31 -15.29 -5.69
N THR A 174 9.06 -16.40 -5.70
CA THR A 174 8.96 -17.48 -4.71
C THR A 174 9.18 -16.97 -3.29
N VAL A 175 10.20 -16.13 -3.06
CA VAL A 175 10.47 -15.55 -1.74
C VAL A 175 9.34 -14.63 -1.32
N GLN A 176 8.80 -13.83 -2.23
CA GLN A 176 7.72 -12.90 -1.92
C GLN A 176 6.40 -13.60 -1.64
N ILE A 177 6.03 -14.62 -2.39
CA ILE A 177 4.83 -15.43 -2.11
C ILE A 177 4.92 -16.02 -0.70
N GLY A 178 6.05 -16.63 -0.34
CA GLY A 178 6.22 -17.19 1.01
C GLY A 178 6.07 -16.16 2.13
N ARG A 179 6.46 -14.88 1.89
CA ARG A 179 6.29 -13.78 2.84
C ARG A 179 4.85 -13.25 2.89
N LEU A 180 4.17 -13.24 1.75
CA LEU A 180 2.85 -12.65 1.62
C LEU A 180 1.73 -13.62 2.00
N HIS A 181 1.98 -14.93 1.92
CA HIS A 181 1.00 -15.98 2.21
C HIS A 181 0.21 -15.75 3.52
N ARG A 182 0.84 -15.29 4.58
CA ARG A 182 0.17 -14.94 5.85
C ARG A 182 0.44 -13.50 6.27
N SER A 183 0.65 -12.61 5.31
CA SER A 183 0.89 -11.22 5.65
C SER A 183 -0.36 -10.58 6.27
N PRO A 184 -0.19 -9.70 7.26
CA PRO A 184 -1.32 -9.02 7.89
C PRO A 184 -2.18 -8.23 6.90
N GLN A 185 -1.61 -7.75 5.80
CA GLN A 185 -2.34 -7.03 4.77
C GLN A 185 -3.27 -7.96 4.00
N ILE A 186 -2.77 -9.11 3.53
CA ILE A 186 -3.58 -10.07 2.76
C ILE A 186 -4.70 -10.66 3.61
N LEU A 187 -4.40 -11.00 4.87
CA LEU A 187 -5.41 -11.41 5.85
C LEU A 187 -6.46 -10.33 6.08
N GLY A 188 -6.02 -9.07 6.29
CA GLY A 188 -6.91 -7.94 6.52
C GLY A 188 -7.81 -7.64 5.31
N TYR A 189 -7.27 -7.69 4.11
CA TYR A 189 -8.08 -7.47 2.91
C TYR A 189 -9.04 -8.62 2.64
N THR A 190 -8.66 -9.87 2.95
CA THR A 190 -9.61 -11.00 2.92
C THR A 190 -10.71 -10.82 3.96
N TYR A 191 -10.36 -10.35 5.18
CA TYR A 191 -11.35 -10.01 6.21
C TYR A 191 -12.29 -8.91 5.69
N ALA A 192 -11.77 -7.80 5.17
CA ALA A 192 -12.58 -6.73 4.60
C ALA A 192 -13.49 -7.23 3.46
N GLY A 193 -12.98 -8.06 2.58
CA GLY A 193 -13.74 -8.65 1.48
C GLY A 193 -14.90 -9.55 1.94
N LYS A 194 -14.80 -10.20 3.11
CA LYS A 194 -15.90 -10.95 3.71
C LYS A 194 -16.92 -10.06 4.42
N GLU A 195 -16.45 -9.03 5.14
CA GLU A 195 -17.32 -8.12 5.90
C GLU A 195 -18.11 -7.14 5.00
N ILE A 196 -17.61 -6.81 3.82
CA ILE A 196 -18.33 -5.94 2.88
C ILE A 196 -19.40 -6.76 2.15
N PRO A 197 -20.72 -6.51 2.40
CA PRO A 197 -21.80 -7.40 1.95
C PRO A 197 -21.87 -7.61 0.44
N GLN A 198 -21.45 -6.60 -0.35
CA GLN A 198 -21.48 -6.64 -1.81
C GLN A 198 -20.36 -7.49 -2.41
N LEU A 199 -19.28 -7.75 -1.66
CA LEU A 199 -18.11 -8.46 -2.15
C LEU A 199 -18.19 -9.95 -1.95
N LYS A 200 -18.46 -10.38 -0.73
CA LYS A 200 -18.45 -11.79 -0.31
C LYS A 200 -17.21 -12.55 -0.83
N ALA A 201 -16.06 -11.87 -0.83
CA ALA A 201 -14.83 -12.43 -1.35
C ALA A 201 -14.43 -13.70 -0.59
N ILE A 202 -14.08 -14.75 -1.33
CA ILE A 202 -13.66 -16.02 -0.74
C ILE A 202 -12.18 -16.01 -0.33
N GLY A 203 -11.39 -15.07 -0.88
CA GLY A 203 -9.95 -14.94 -0.62
C GLY A 203 -9.36 -13.72 -1.28
N CYS A 204 -8.03 -13.68 -1.30
CA CYS A 204 -7.25 -12.64 -1.95
C CYS A 204 -6.31 -13.25 -2.98
N ILE A 205 -6.27 -12.71 -4.19
CA ILE A 205 -5.27 -13.07 -5.19
C ILE A 205 -4.12 -12.07 -5.06
N VAL A 206 -2.94 -12.54 -4.69
CA VAL A 206 -1.73 -11.73 -4.69
C VAL A 206 -1.17 -11.71 -6.11
N ASN A 207 -1.25 -10.55 -6.76
CA ASN A 207 -0.77 -10.33 -8.11
C ASN A 207 0.61 -9.67 -8.07
N LEU A 208 1.65 -10.50 -8.17
CA LEU A 208 3.04 -10.09 -8.02
C LEU A 208 3.65 -9.67 -9.36
N HIS A 209 4.31 -8.54 -9.33
CA HIS A 209 5.19 -8.05 -10.38
C HIS A 209 6.62 -7.93 -9.85
N GLN A 210 7.53 -8.71 -10.42
CA GLN A 210 8.97 -8.60 -10.17
C GLN A 210 9.62 -7.73 -11.23
N ILE A 211 10.42 -6.77 -10.78
CA ILE A 211 11.36 -6.04 -11.62
C ILE A 211 12.72 -5.99 -10.94
N SER A 212 13.76 -6.40 -11.66
CA SER A 212 15.14 -6.30 -11.18
C SER A 212 16.10 -6.06 -12.33
N SER A 213 17.22 -5.44 -12.02
CA SER A 213 18.35 -5.31 -12.92
C SER A 213 19.65 -5.44 -12.14
N ARG A 214 20.71 -5.86 -12.80
CA ARG A 214 22.05 -5.92 -12.20
C ARG A 214 22.89 -4.77 -12.74
N ARG A 215 23.66 -4.14 -11.85
CA ARG A 215 24.63 -3.15 -12.25
C ARG A 215 25.81 -3.85 -12.94
N LYS A 216 26.20 -3.35 -14.11
CA LYS A 216 27.37 -3.82 -14.85
C LYS A 216 28.66 -3.21 -14.26
N ASN A 217 29.81 -3.75 -14.66
CA ASN A 217 31.12 -3.26 -14.24
C ASN A 217 31.38 -1.81 -14.66
N ASP A 218 30.78 -1.36 -15.76
CA ASP A 218 30.87 0.02 -16.25
C ASP A 218 29.93 1.01 -15.54
N GLY A 219 29.21 0.55 -14.52
CA GLY A 219 28.26 1.34 -13.73
C GLY A 219 26.88 1.48 -14.37
N THR A 220 26.64 0.99 -15.59
CA THR A 220 25.32 1.02 -16.22
C THR A 220 24.40 -0.10 -15.73
N TRP A 221 23.08 0.06 -15.89
CA TRP A 221 22.13 -0.99 -15.59
C TRP A 221 22.06 -2.02 -16.74
N GLY A 222 21.98 -3.29 -16.38
CA GLY A 222 21.82 -4.39 -17.32
C GLY A 222 20.38 -4.51 -17.82
N LYS A 223 20.10 -5.62 -18.53
CA LYS A 223 18.76 -5.95 -18.97
C LYS A 223 17.80 -6.08 -17.79
N LEU A 224 16.59 -5.54 -17.95
CA LEU A 224 15.51 -5.73 -16.99
C LEU A 224 15.09 -7.21 -16.97
N ASN A 225 14.96 -7.74 -15.77
CA ASN A 225 14.32 -9.02 -15.52
C ASN A 225 12.91 -8.72 -15.01
N ILE A 226 11.90 -9.04 -15.80
CA ILE A 226 10.50 -8.81 -15.54
C ILE A 226 9.81 -10.16 -15.48
N SER A 227 9.05 -10.40 -14.43
CA SER A 227 8.25 -11.61 -14.28
C SER A 227 7.01 -11.36 -13.42
N PHE A 228 5.99 -12.19 -13.60
CA PHE A 228 4.70 -12.05 -12.94
C PHE A 228 4.26 -13.37 -12.35
N GLN A 229 3.48 -13.29 -11.29
CA GLN A 229 2.84 -14.46 -10.71
C GLN A 229 1.58 -14.05 -9.95
N ARG A 230 0.50 -14.81 -10.11
CA ARG A 230 -0.71 -14.71 -9.30
C ARG A 230 -0.78 -15.87 -8.34
N SER A 231 -1.05 -15.59 -7.07
CA SER A 231 -1.21 -16.58 -6.01
C SER A 231 -2.55 -16.36 -5.32
N PRO A 232 -3.55 -17.22 -5.54
CA PRO A 232 -4.79 -17.22 -4.77
C PRO A 232 -4.52 -17.66 -3.33
N GLU A 233 -4.96 -16.84 -2.36
CA GLU A 233 -4.84 -17.10 -0.93
C GLU A 233 -6.23 -17.20 -0.33
N ILE A 234 -6.54 -18.33 0.30
CA ILE A 234 -7.81 -18.59 0.98
C ILE A 234 -7.52 -18.87 2.44
N PHE A 235 -8.22 -18.18 3.34
CA PHE A 235 -8.01 -18.29 4.77
C PHE A 235 -9.23 -18.84 5.48
N SER A 236 -8.97 -19.66 6.50
CA SER A 236 -10.02 -20.13 7.40
C SER A 236 -10.56 -19.01 8.29
N ASP A 237 -11.77 -19.19 8.81
CA ASP A 237 -12.34 -18.24 9.78
C ASP A 237 -11.48 -18.13 11.04
N ARG A 238 -10.73 -19.20 11.39
CA ARG A 238 -9.75 -19.15 12.48
C ARG A 238 -8.63 -18.17 12.17
N ASP A 239 -8.07 -18.19 10.96
CA ASP A 239 -6.98 -17.28 10.56
C ASP A 239 -7.44 -15.83 10.61
N LEU A 240 -8.65 -15.55 10.14
CA LEU A 240 -9.22 -14.20 10.15
C LEU A 240 -9.54 -13.74 11.57
N ARG A 241 -10.00 -14.63 12.47
CA ARG A 241 -10.16 -14.28 13.89
C ARG A 241 -8.82 -13.94 14.56
N LEU A 242 -7.76 -14.72 14.31
CA LEU A 242 -6.42 -14.45 14.84
C LEU A 242 -5.87 -13.12 14.31
N TRP A 243 -6.10 -12.81 13.02
CA TRP A 243 -5.76 -11.51 12.47
C TRP A 243 -6.52 -10.39 13.18
N ARG A 244 -7.83 -10.53 13.36
CA ARG A 244 -8.67 -9.57 14.06
C ARG A 244 -8.21 -9.31 15.49
N GLU A 245 -7.89 -10.36 16.23
CA GLU A 245 -7.34 -10.25 17.59
C GLU A 245 -6.02 -9.46 17.59
N SER A 246 -5.11 -9.76 16.66
CA SER A 246 -3.85 -9.03 16.52
C SER A 246 -4.06 -7.57 16.13
N PHE A 247 -5.07 -7.27 15.31
CA PHE A 247 -5.44 -5.91 14.94
C PHE A 247 -5.94 -5.13 16.14
N LEU A 248 -6.88 -5.69 16.92
CA LEU A 248 -7.42 -5.06 18.14
C LEU A 248 -6.34 -4.86 19.21
N SER A 249 -5.44 -5.83 19.39
CA SER A 249 -4.28 -5.67 20.28
C SER A 249 -3.42 -4.48 19.88
N THR A 250 -3.14 -4.34 18.57
CA THR A 250 -2.39 -3.19 18.06
C THR A 250 -3.10 -1.87 18.34
N CYS A 251 -4.42 -1.78 18.12
CA CYS A 251 -5.21 -0.59 18.44
C CYS A 251 -5.15 -0.24 19.93
N ASN A 252 -5.28 -1.23 20.80
CA ASN A 252 -5.20 -1.03 22.27
C ASN A 252 -3.80 -0.52 22.68
N GLU A 253 -2.72 -1.05 22.08
CA GLU A 253 -1.37 -0.57 22.35
C GLU A 253 -1.12 0.85 21.81
N ILE A 254 -1.71 1.23 20.68
CA ILE A 254 -1.64 2.60 20.16
C ILE A 254 -2.28 3.56 21.17
N LEU A 255 -3.46 3.23 21.69
CA LEU A 255 -4.14 4.05 22.72
C LEU A 255 -3.29 4.17 23.98
N LEU A 256 -2.66 3.08 24.42
CA LEU A 256 -1.76 3.13 25.57
C LEU A 256 -0.57 4.07 25.31
N CYS A 257 0.02 4.03 24.13
CA CYS A 257 1.09 4.96 23.79
C CYS A 257 0.61 6.42 23.76
N GLN A 258 -0.62 6.67 23.31
CA GLN A 258 -1.25 8.00 23.32
C GLN A 258 -1.50 8.49 24.76
N GLU A 259 -2.11 7.67 25.61
CA GLU A 259 -2.39 8.01 27.00
C GLU A 259 -1.13 8.30 27.83
N THR A 260 -0.07 7.52 27.59
CA THR A 260 1.19 7.63 28.34
C THR A 260 2.22 8.56 27.67
N ASN A 261 1.91 9.06 26.47
CA ASN A 261 2.83 9.79 25.60
C ASN A 261 4.20 9.07 25.45
N ASN A 262 4.18 7.72 25.45
CA ASN A 262 5.39 6.90 25.37
C ASN A 262 5.46 6.13 24.06
N TRP A 263 6.42 6.50 23.20
CA TRP A 263 6.61 5.97 21.87
C TRP A 263 8.03 5.39 21.72
N PRO A 264 8.32 4.22 22.33
CA PRO A 264 9.66 3.65 22.35
C PRO A 264 10.16 3.26 20.96
N MET A 265 11.48 3.33 20.80
CA MET A 265 12.18 2.83 19.61
C MET A 265 12.34 1.30 19.69
N GLN A 266 12.28 0.67 18.51
CA GLN A 266 12.57 -0.76 18.33
C GLN A 266 13.89 -0.88 17.57
N PHE A 267 15.01 -0.92 18.30
CA PHE A 267 16.35 -0.85 17.71
C PHE A 267 16.64 -1.98 16.73
N ASP A 268 16.15 -3.20 16.97
CA ASP A 268 16.33 -4.36 16.09
C ASP A 268 15.78 -4.13 14.68
N ASN A 269 14.82 -3.24 14.52
CA ASN A 269 14.19 -2.94 13.24
C ASN A 269 14.82 -1.74 12.50
N CYS A 270 15.82 -1.06 13.09
CA CYS A 270 16.44 0.11 12.45
C CYS A 270 17.17 -0.24 11.14
N TYR A 271 17.67 -1.49 11.02
CA TYR A 271 18.45 -1.96 9.88
C TYR A 271 17.95 -3.29 9.27
N SER A 272 16.82 -3.85 9.73
CA SER A 272 16.35 -5.18 9.30
C SER A 272 16.04 -5.28 7.79
N PHE A 273 15.63 -4.20 7.15
CA PHE A 273 15.30 -4.12 5.72
C PHE A 273 15.99 -2.91 5.05
N GLY A 274 17.24 -2.68 5.37
CA GLY A 274 17.98 -1.47 5.09
C GLY A 274 17.79 -0.44 6.21
N ARG A 275 18.46 0.70 6.10
CA ARG A 275 18.38 1.77 7.11
C ARG A 275 16.96 2.35 7.18
N CYS A 276 16.38 2.39 8.38
CA CYS A 276 15.05 2.98 8.60
C CYS A 276 15.06 4.46 8.16
N ARG A 277 14.02 4.89 7.46
CA ARG A 277 13.88 6.26 6.94
C ARG A 277 13.87 7.35 8.01
N TYR A 278 13.72 7.01 9.26
CA TYR A 278 13.71 7.92 10.41
C TYR A 278 14.95 7.79 11.30
N CYS A 279 15.96 6.99 10.93
CA CYS A 279 17.19 6.85 11.72
C CYS A 279 17.84 8.21 12.01
N ASP A 280 17.94 9.08 10.99
CA ASP A 280 18.56 10.40 11.15
C ASP A 280 17.84 11.26 12.21
N LEU A 281 16.53 11.19 12.30
CA LEU A 281 15.78 11.85 13.36
C LEU A 281 15.99 11.21 14.73
N CYS A 282 16.01 9.88 14.78
CA CYS A 282 16.19 9.15 16.04
C CYS A 282 17.60 9.29 16.61
N GLU A 283 18.61 9.55 15.76
CA GLU A 283 20.02 9.77 16.14
C GLU A 283 20.30 11.22 16.55
N ARG A 284 19.41 12.17 16.25
CA ARG A 284 19.55 13.57 16.68
C ARG A 284 19.34 13.68 18.19
N ASN A 285 20.09 14.60 18.82
CA ASN A 285 19.94 14.93 20.23
C ASN A 285 18.77 15.91 20.43
N ILE A 286 17.57 15.50 19.98
CA ILE A 286 16.32 16.24 20.17
C ILE A 286 15.31 15.34 20.88
N SER A 287 14.66 15.86 21.88
CA SER A 287 13.60 15.11 22.55
C SER A 287 12.37 14.97 21.64
N LEU A 288 11.53 13.95 21.92
CA LEU A 288 10.30 13.80 21.16
C LEU A 288 9.32 14.96 21.39
N GLU A 289 9.36 15.53 22.58
CA GLU A 289 8.53 16.68 22.96
C GLU A 289 8.93 17.95 22.20
N GLU A 290 10.23 18.26 22.14
CA GLU A 290 10.76 19.35 21.30
C GLU A 290 10.40 19.16 19.83
N LEU A 291 10.66 18.00 19.28
CA LEU A 291 10.32 17.69 17.88
C LEU A 291 8.82 17.86 17.61
N THR A 292 7.96 17.47 18.56
CA THR A 292 6.52 17.63 18.44
C THR A 292 6.13 19.09 18.40
N THR A 293 6.66 19.88 19.34
CA THR A 293 6.42 21.33 19.43
C THR A 293 6.87 22.06 18.16
N ASP A 294 8.08 21.73 17.65
CA ASP A 294 8.59 22.31 16.41
C ASP A 294 7.67 21.99 15.22
N VAL A 295 7.27 20.71 15.07
CA VAL A 295 6.38 20.30 13.97
C VAL A 295 4.99 20.93 14.07
N GLU A 296 4.45 21.13 15.27
CA GLU A 296 3.18 21.84 15.48
C GLU A 296 3.27 23.31 15.09
N GLN A 297 4.44 23.93 15.23
CA GLN A 297 4.74 25.30 14.81
C GLN A 297 5.20 25.39 13.33
N ASP A 298 5.06 24.31 12.56
CA ASP A 298 5.53 24.18 11.17
C ASP A 298 7.07 24.31 10.98
N ILE A 299 7.83 24.13 12.06
CA ILE A 299 9.29 24.04 12.02
C ILE A 299 9.65 22.57 11.71
N LEU A 300 9.98 22.30 10.45
CA LEU A 300 10.25 20.93 10.01
C LEU A 300 11.73 20.58 10.15
N PRO A 301 12.05 19.36 10.62
CA PRO A 301 13.42 18.92 10.67
C PRO A 301 14.00 18.79 9.25
N GLU A 302 15.26 19.16 9.09
CA GLU A 302 15.98 19.08 7.81
C GLU A 302 15.87 17.69 7.20
N GLY A 303 15.54 17.66 5.90
CA GLY A 303 15.35 16.41 5.14
C GLY A 303 13.96 15.77 5.27
N TYR A 304 13.02 16.44 5.95
CA TYR A 304 11.64 15.95 6.12
C TYR A 304 10.61 16.99 5.68
N ILE A 305 9.46 16.49 5.23
CA ILE A 305 8.27 17.28 4.86
C ILE A 305 7.05 16.74 5.59
N LYS A 306 6.01 17.56 5.79
CA LYS A 306 4.69 17.07 6.22
C LYS A 306 3.96 16.46 5.03
N ASP A 307 3.48 15.24 5.22
CA ASP A 307 2.62 14.54 4.26
C ASP A 307 1.35 14.08 5.00
N ARG A 308 0.30 14.89 4.88
CA ARG A 308 -1.01 14.64 5.52
C ARG A 308 -1.94 13.86 4.59
N THR A 309 -1.40 13.01 3.75
CA THR A 309 -2.20 12.25 2.80
C THR A 309 -3.28 11.45 3.53
N ASN A 310 -4.52 11.88 3.40
CA ASN A 310 -5.67 11.14 3.91
C ASN A 310 -6.02 10.06 2.88
N ILE A 311 -6.03 8.80 3.29
CA ILE A 311 -6.34 7.64 2.43
C ILE A 311 -7.68 7.83 1.69
N PHE A 312 -8.64 8.53 2.31
CA PHE A 312 -9.96 8.80 1.72
C PHE A 312 -10.00 10.02 0.78
N GLU A 313 -8.99 10.89 0.80
CA GLU A 313 -8.88 12.06 -0.10
C GLU A 313 -8.09 11.71 -1.37
N VAL A 314 -7.30 10.65 -1.34
CA VAL A 314 -6.52 10.12 -2.48
C VAL A 314 -7.20 8.88 -3.06
N SER A 315 -8.50 8.95 -3.26
CA SER A 315 -9.07 8.05 -4.26
C SER A 315 -8.58 8.58 -5.62
N THR A 316 -7.75 7.80 -6.29
CA THR A 316 -7.23 8.07 -7.63
C THR A 316 -8.33 8.34 -8.67
N SER A 317 -9.57 7.97 -8.38
CA SER A 317 -10.78 8.40 -9.11
C SER A 317 -10.94 9.94 -9.18
N GLY A 318 -10.36 10.72 -8.27
CA GLY A 318 -10.26 12.17 -8.36
C GLY A 318 -9.31 12.63 -9.46
N LEU A 319 -8.14 11.98 -9.59
CA LEU A 319 -7.14 12.27 -10.64
C LEU A 319 -7.64 11.85 -12.03
N ILE A 320 -8.42 10.78 -12.15
CA ILE A 320 -9.06 10.38 -13.42
C ILE A 320 -10.04 11.44 -13.89
N LYS A 321 -10.82 12.06 -13.00
CA LYS A 321 -11.75 13.15 -13.37
C LYS A 321 -11.01 14.40 -13.80
N GLU A 322 -9.89 14.75 -13.19
CA GLU A 322 -9.07 15.91 -13.59
C GLU A 322 -8.34 15.66 -14.91
N ALA A 323 -7.80 14.47 -15.15
CA ALA A 323 -7.15 14.12 -16.41
C ALA A 323 -8.13 14.11 -17.59
N ASN A 324 -9.35 13.60 -17.41
CA ASN A 324 -10.40 13.61 -18.43
C ASN A 324 -10.93 15.03 -18.73
N ASN A 325 -10.94 15.94 -17.75
CA ASN A 325 -11.30 17.34 -17.94
C ASN A 325 -10.20 18.19 -18.59
N ALA A 326 -8.95 17.73 -18.58
CA ALA A 326 -7.82 18.43 -19.23
C ALA A 326 -7.63 18.02 -20.70
N VAL A 327 -8.32 16.99 -21.18
CA VAL A 327 -8.26 16.47 -22.56
C VAL A 327 -9.54 16.84 -23.36
N SER A 328 -10.54 17.40 -22.73
CA SER A 328 -11.74 18.00 -23.34
C SER A 328 -11.59 19.52 -23.49
#